data_129cf23ff7a86283cdda297ec3bf2a92
#
_entry.id   129cf23ff7a86283cdda297ec3bf2a92
#
_cell.length_a   1.000
_cell.length_b   1.000
_cell.length_c   1.000
_cell.angle_alpha   90.00
_cell.angle_beta   90.00
_cell.angle_gamma   90.00
#
_symmetry.space_group_name_H-M   'P 1'
#
loop_
_entity.id
_entity.type
_entity.pdbx_description
1 polymer ?
#
loop_
_entity_poly.entity_id
_entity_poly.type
_entity_poly.pdbx_seq_one_letter_code
_entity_poly.pdbx_strand_id
1 'polypeptide(L)'
;MKKAVIFSFSATGNTQKAVNLFKQSLEEKDIQTEIRKIDYKLNDFDTKDFDLVGFAYPIHGFNAPKIVLEVAKKLGKEDKKPCFILKTSGEPLKINNISSCKLASILKKKGFEITNEYHYAMPYNMIFRHTDNMASLMYDTMKRLIPCHADEVARGEKRLLEKVFLGSLLSAIFRIEFIAYKINGRFFKVDKEKCISCNKCVNICPRHNIEFKEGKFSFGKNCLGCTACSFSCPKDAFNIGMLQGWKVNGAYNFSASPERQKGKHERYCKKAYDKYFANAEKEISKFLEERDIKAV
;
A
#
# COMPACT_ATOMS: atom_id res chain seq x y z
N MET A 1 28.03 0.31 -7.16
CA MET A 1 26.83 0.93 -6.53
C MET A 1 25.71 -0.10 -6.64
N LYS A 2 25.07 -0.42 -5.51
CA LYS A 2 23.93 -1.35 -5.50
C LYS A 2 22.72 -0.72 -6.20
N LYS A 3 21.88 -1.58 -6.80
CA LYS A 3 20.65 -1.17 -7.48
C LYS A 3 19.43 -1.85 -6.87
N ALA A 4 18.35 -1.12 -6.71
CA ALA A 4 17.07 -1.62 -6.25
C ALA A 4 15.94 -1.29 -7.22
N VAL A 5 14.97 -2.19 -7.38
CA VAL A 5 13.71 -1.91 -8.07
C VAL A 5 12.54 -2.12 -7.12
N ILE A 6 11.60 -1.19 -7.07
CA ILE A 6 10.39 -1.29 -6.23
C ILE A 6 9.16 -1.36 -7.14
N PHE A 7 8.51 -2.50 -7.18
CA PHE A 7 7.19 -2.66 -7.80
C PHE A 7 6.12 -2.11 -6.86
N SER A 8 5.53 -0.97 -7.22
CA SER A 8 4.63 -0.21 -6.36
C SER A 8 3.21 -0.16 -6.90
N PHE A 9 2.25 -0.64 -6.13
CA PHE A 9 0.83 -0.39 -6.34
C PHE A 9 0.31 0.63 -5.34
N SER A 10 -0.22 1.73 -5.83
CA SER A 10 -0.84 2.77 -4.99
C SER A 10 -2.03 3.40 -5.73
N ALA A 11 -3.23 3.13 -5.24
CA ALA A 11 -4.46 3.60 -5.87
C ALA A 11 -4.81 5.06 -5.51
N THR A 12 -4.56 5.46 -4.27
CA THR A 12 -4.97 6.75 -3.69
C THR A 12 -3.80 7.58 -3.15
N GLY A 13 -2.56 7.13 -3.34
CA GLY A 13 -1.34 7.87 -3.04
C GLY A 13 -0.64 7.50 -1.73
N ASN A 14 -1.28 6.83 -0.77
CA ASN A 14 -0.65 6.53 0.54
C ASN A 14 0.61 5.65 0.41
N THR A 15 0.51 4.53 -0.30
CA THR A 15 1.67 3.65 -0.54
C THR A 15 2.74 4.37 -1.37
N GLN A 16 2.35 5.24 -2.32
CA GLN A 16 3.31 6.01 -3.11
C GLN A 16 4.15 6.95 -2.24
N LYS A 17 3.55 7.57 -1.21
CA LYS A 17 4.29 8.38 -0.23
C LYS A 17 5.35 7.55 0.49
N ALA A 18 4.98 6.35 0.96
CA ALA A 18 5.93 5.44 1.59
C ALA A 18 7.10 5.06 0.66
N VAL A 19 6.78 4.71 -0.59
CA VAL A 19 7.79 4.29 -1.58
C VAL A 19 8.74 5.43 -1.96
N ASN A 20 8.22 6.64 -2.11
CA ASN A 20 9.07 7.81 -2.44
C ASN A 20 10.07 8.10 -1.30
N LEU A 21 9.62 8.06 -0.06
CA LEU A 21 10.49 8.24 1.11
C LEU A 21 11.51 7.09 1.22
N PHE A 22 11.07 5.85 0.99
CA PHE A 22 11.94 4.68 1.06
C PHE A 22 13.02 4.71 -0.02
N LYS A 23 12.63 5.09 -1.27
CA LYS A 23 13.58 5.34 -2.36
C LYS A 23 14.62 6.38 -1.96
N GLN A 24 14.18 7.56 -1.49
CA GLN A 24 15.09 8.62 -1.05
C GLN A 24 16.06 8.09 0.02
N SER A 25 15.57 7.39 1.04
CA SER A 25 16.41 6.86 2.12
C SER A 25 17.37 5.76 1.65
N LEU A 26 17.05 4.98 0.61
CA LEU A 26 17.99 4.04 0.00
C LEU A 26 19.05 4.76 -0.85
N GLU A 27 18.67 5.82 -1.57
CA GLU A 27 19.59 6.62 -2.38
C GLU A 27 20.61 7.39 -1.51
N GLU A 28 20.20 7.84 -0.31
CA GLU A 28 21.12 8.40 0.71
C GLU A 28 22.15 7.37 1.22
N LYS A 29 22.01 6.10 0.87
CA LYS A 29 22.92 4.99 1.21
C LYS A 29 23.56 4.36 -0.02
N ASP A 30 23.70 5.11 -1.09
CA ASP A 30 24.33 4.70 -2.35
C ASP A 30 23.64 3.49 -3.02
N ILE A 31 22.33 3.32 -2.80
CA ILE A 31 21.53 2.31 -3.48
C ILE A 31 20.62 3.00 -4.50
N GLN A 32 21.04 2.99 -5.76
CA GLN A 32 20.24 3.54 -6.86
C GLN A 32 18.89 2.82 -6.96
N THR A 33 17.78 3.54 -6.84
CA THR A 33 16.46 2.93 -6.71
C THR A 33 15.51 3.36 -7.83
N GLU A 34 14.99 2.38 -8.57
CA GLU A 34 13.94 2.54 -9.58
C GLU A 34 12.57 2.21 -8.99
N ILE A 35 11.53 2.98 -9.34
CA ILE A 35 10.14 2.66 -8.99
C ILE A 35 9.39 2.27 -10.26
N ARG A 36 8.87 1.03 -10.28
CA ARG A 36 7.97 0.54 -11.33
C ARG A 36 6.53 0.53 -10.82
N LYS A 37 5.74 1.45 -11.34
CA LYS A 37 4.32 1.56 -10.96
C LYS A 37 3.54 0.39 -11.50
N ILE A 38 2.81 -0.30 -10.61
CA ILE A 38 1.93 -1.41 -10.99
C ILE A 38 0.58 -0.86 -11.46
N ASP A 39 0.38 -0.82 -12.76
CA ASP A 39 -0.90 -0.55 -13.42
C ASP A 39 -0.96 -1.31 -14.76
N TYR A 40 -1.97 -1.01 -15.57
CA TYR A 40 -2.17 -1.68 -16.87
C TYR A 40 -1.08 -1.38 -17.91
N LYS A 41 -0.25 -0.35 -17.69
CA LYS A 41 0.85 0.05 -18.57
C LYS A 41 2.17 -0.66 -18.27
N LEU A 42 2.28 -1.29 -17.09
CA LEU A 42 3.51 -1.96 -16.68
C LEU A 42 3.78 -3.16 -17.59
N ASN A 43 4.90 -3.12 -18.28
CA ASN A 43 5.37 -4.15 -19.23
C ASN A 43 6.78 -4.64 -18.93
N ASP A 44 7.54 -3.98 -18.07
CA ASP A 44 8.88 -4.39 -17.67
C ASP A 44 8.86 -5.11 -16.31
N PHE A 45 9.25 -6.39 -16.33
CA PHE A 45 9.29 -7.29 -15.17
C PHE A 45 10.70 -7.83 -14.94
N ASP A 46 11.73 -7.33 -15.67
CA ASP A 46 13.09 -7.79 -15.49
C ASP A 46 13.70 -7.29 -14.19
N THR A 47 14.35 -8.19 -13.46
CA THR A 47 15.00 -7.92 -12.17
C THR A 47 16.48 -8.27 -12.16
N LYS A 48 17.05 -8.70 -13.28
CA LYS A 48 18.41 -9.21 -13.36
C LYS A 48 19.48 -8.19 -12.95
N ASP A 49 19.30 -6.94 -13.39
CA ASP A 49 20.27 -5.87 -13.16
C ASP A 49 20.14 -5.21 -11.76
N PHE A 50 19.28 -5.77 -10.90
CA PHE A 50 19.04 -5.24 -9.57
C PHE A 50 19.53 -6.21 -8.48
N ASP A 51 20.19 -5.66 -7.47
CA ASP A 51 20.64 -6.39 -6.29
C ASP A 51 19.51 -6.65 -5.29
N LEU A 52 18.52 -5.73 -5.26
CA LEU A 52 17.39 -5.73 -4.34
C LEU A 52 16.07 -5.57 -5.11
N VAL A 53 15.05 -6.30 -4.70
CA VAL A 53 13.70 -6.15 -5.25
C VAL A 53 12.73 -5.80 -4.14
N GLY A 54 11.93 -4.76 -4.33
CA GLY A 54 10.88 -4.32 -3.40
C GLY A 54 9.48 -4.53 -3.96
N PHE A 55 8.53 -4.88 -3.09
CA PHE A 55 7.11 -4.82 -3.39
C PHE A 55 6.41 -3.90 -2.41
N ALA A 56 5.64 -2.94 -2.93
CA ALA A 56 4.90 -2.00 -2.10
C ALA A 56 3.42 -1.97 -2.48
N TYR A 57 2.52 -2.10 -1.47
CA TYR A 57 1.09 -2.15 -1.74
C TYR A 57 0.23 -1.78 -0.52
N PRO A 58 -1.00 -1.24 -0.74
CA PRO A 58 -2.02 -1.15 0.29
C PRO A 58 -2.63 -2.53 0.54
N ILE A 59 -2.89 -2.88 1.79
CA ILE A 59 -3.56 -4.14 2.13
C ILE A 59 -5.03 -4.06 1.69
N HIS A 60 -5.47 -5.04 0.91
CA HIS A 60 -6.86 -5.22 0.52
C HIS A 60 -7.36 -6.53 1.13
N GLY A 61 -8.37 -6.46 2.03
CA GLY A 61 -8.96 -7.65 2.64
C GLY A 61 -7.92 -8.62 3.20
N PHE A 62 -6.98 -8.12 3.97
CA PHE A 62 -5.86 -8.90 4.54
C PHE A 62 -4.99 -9.63 3.49
N ASN A 63 -4.96 -9.14 2.25
CA ASN A 63 -4.16 -9.68 1.16
C ASN A 63 -3.38 -8.59 0.41
N ALA A 64 -2.32 -8.99 -0.28
CA ALA A 64 -1.77 -8.18 -1.36
C ALA A 64 -2.81 -8.08 -2.49
N PRO A 65 -3.02 -6.89 -3.09
CA PRO A 65 -3.95 -6.72 -4.19
C PRO A 65 -3.68 -7.69 -5.34
N LYS A 66 -4.75 -8.15 -6.01
CA LYS A 66 -4.64 -9.13 -7.11
C LYS A 66 -3.62 -8.72 -8.18
N ILE A 67 -3.57 -7.43 -8.53
CA ILE A 67 -2.63 -6.90 -9.54
C ILE A 67 -1.17 -7.08 -9.12
N VAL A 68 -0.86 -6.97 -7.81
CA VAL A 68 0.49 -7.19 -7.25
C VAL A 68 0.90 -8.66 -7.37
N LEU A 69 -0.04 -9.57 -7.06
CA LEU A 69 0.21 -11.01 -7.21
C LEU A 69 0.42 -11.42 -8.69
N GLU A 70 -0.26 -10.75 -9.61
CA GLU A 70 -0.11 -10.97 -11.05
C GLU A 70 1.26 -10.50 -11.54
N VAL A 71 1.76 -9.34 -11.07
CA VAL A 71 3.12 -8.87 -11.37
C VAL A 71 4.16 -9.84 -10.82
N ALA A 72 4.05 -10.24 -9.55
CA ALA A 72 4.99 -11.21 -8.96
C ALA A 72 5.07 -12.53 -9.75
N LYS A 73 3.97 -12.99 -10.35
CA LYS A 73 3.96 -14.17 -11.21
C LYS A 73 4.71 -14.00 -12.54
N LYS A 74 4.78 -12.76 -13.04
CA LYS A 74 5.44 -12.43 -14.31
C LYS A 74 6.96 -12.27 -14.18
N LEU A 75 7.49 -12.05 -12.96
CA LEU A 75 8.94 -11.96 -12.76
C LEU A 75 9.66 -13.21 -13.26
N GLY A 76 10.90 -13.03 -13.66
CA GLY A 76 11.84 -14.12 -13.96
C GLY A 76 12.17 -14.98 -12.73
N LYS A 77 12.95 -16.04 -12.94
CA LYS A 77 13.56 -16.81 -11.85
C LYS A 77 14.86 -16.16 -11.43
N GLU A 78 15.12 -16.17 -10.14
CA GLU A 78 16.33 -15.66 -9.50
C GLU A 78 16.93 -16.72 -8.58
N ASP A 79 18.12 -16.48 -8.05
CA ASP A 79 18.75 -17.35 -7.05
C ASP A 79 18.98 -16.55 -5.76
N LYS A 80 18.13 -16.79 -4.78
CA LYS A 80 18.15 -16.15 -3.43
C LYS A 80 18.27 -14.62 -3.47
N LYS A 81 17.69 -13.97 -4.50
CA LYS A 81 17.71 -12.52 -4.62
C LYS A 81 16.95 -11.88 -3.47
N PRO A 82 17.57 -10.97 -2.70
CA PRO A 82 16.91 -10.32 -1.55
C PRO A 82 15.67 -9.53 -2.00
N CYS A 83 14.60 -9.66 -1.21
CA CYS A 83 13.35 -8.99 -1.49
C CYS A 83 12.74 -8.41 -0.21
N PHE A 84 12.32 -7.15 -0.26
CA PHE A 84 11.60 -6.51 0.84
C PHE A 84 10.16 -6.16 0.45
N ILE A 85 9.29 -6.05 1.47
CA ILE A 85 7.86 -5.78 1.30
C ILE A 85 7.45 -4.59 2.18
N LEU A 86 6.89 -3.55 1.55
CA LEU A 86 6.30 -2.39 2.21
C LEU A 86 4.78 -2.47 2.11
N LYS A 87 4.10 -2.41 3.25
CA LYS A 87 2.63 -2.49 3.31
C LYS A 87 2.04 -1.26 3.97
N THR A 88 0.89 -0.81 3.48
CA THR A 88 0.12 0.26 4.11
C THR A 88 -1.31 -0.19 4.40
N SER A 89 -1.86 0.19 5.54
CA SER A 89 -3.29 0.00 5.85
C SER A 89 -3.80 1.05 6.83
N GLY A 90 -5.11 1.17 6.96
CA GLY A 90 -5.72 2.09 7.92
C GLY A 90 -5.52 1.69 9.38
N GLU A 91 -5.22 0.43 9.66
CA GLU A 91 -5.11 -0.13 11.01
C GLU A 91 -3.84 -0.98 11.16
N PRO A 92 -3.06 -0.77 12.22
CA PRO A 92 -1.85 -1.57 12.49
C PRO A 92 -2.18 -2.89 13.22
N LEU A 93 -3.13 -3.65 12.71
CA LEU A 93 -3.55 -4.93 13.29
C LEU A 93 -2.59 -6.06 12.93
N LYS A 94 -2.32 -6.96 13.89
CA LYS A 94 -1.46 -8.14 13.68
C LYS A 94 -1.98 -9.03 12.54
N ILE A 95 -3.29 -9.13 12.34
CA ILE A 95 -3.87 -9.90 11.23
C ILE A 95 -3.40 -9.40 9.85
N ASN A 96 -3.06 -8.14 9.71
CA ASN A 96 -2.53 -7.57 8.47
C ASN A 96 -1.19 -8.20 8.04
N ASN A 97 -0.50 -8.90 8.95
CA ASN A 97 0.74 -9.60 8.61
C ASN A 97 0.52 -10.74 7.61
N ILE A 98 -0.70 -11.33 7.57
CA ILE A 98 -1.01 -12.39 6.60
C ILE A 98 -1.07 -11.90 5.15
N SER A 99 -1.16 -10.58 4.93
CA SER A 99 -1.36 -10.01 3.60
C SER A 99 -0.23 -10.34 2.62
N SER A 100 0.97 -10.61 3.11
CA SER A 100 2.13 -11.02 2.29
C SER A 100 2.21 -12.53 2.04
N CYS A 101 1.46 -13.38 2.73
CA CYS A 101 1.60 -14.84 2.65
C CYS A 101 1.58 -15.38 1.20
N LYS A 102 0.60 -14.94 0.39
CA LYS A 102 0.50 -15.39 -1.01
C LYS A 102 1.60 -14.80 -1.89
N LEU A 103 1.91 -13.52 -1.70
CA LEU A 103 2.99 -12.84 -2.43
C LEU A 103 4.33 -13.51 -2.12
N ALA A 104 4.66 -13.69 -0.84
CA ALA A 104 5.89 -14.36 -0.40
C ALA A 104 6.01 -15.79 -0.96
N SER A 105 4.90 -16.55 -0.99
CA SER A 105 4.88 -17.89 -1.59
C SER A 105 5.19 -17.87 -3.09
N ILE A 106 4.69 -16.87 -3.84
CA ILE A 106 4.99 -16.72 -5.28
C ILE A 106 6.45 -16.35 -5.46
N LEU A 107 6.94 -15.35 -4.73
CA LEU A 107 8.32 -14.84 -4.82
C LEU A 107 9.34 -15.93 -4.46
N LYS A 108 9.12 -16.68 -3.37
CA LYS A 108 9.99 -17.82 -2.98
C LYS A 108 10.09 -18.88 -4.08
N LYS A 109 8.99 -19.22 -4.76
CA LYS A 109 8.99 -20.15 -5.89
C LYS A 109 9.77 -19.62 -7.10
N LYS A 110 9.97 -18.31 -7.16
CA LYS A 110 10.74 -17.63 -8.19
C LYS A 110 12.22 -17.41 -7.78
N GLY A 111 12.63 -17.87 -6.59
CA GLY A 111 14.00 -17.73 -6.10
C GLY A 111 14.30 -16.41 -5.39
N PHE A 112 13.27 -15.64 -5.00
CA PHE A 112 13.46 -14.47 -4.15
C PHE A 112 13.46 -14.86 -2.67
N GLU A 113 14.39 -14.30 -1.89
CA GLU A 113 14.41 -14.42 -0.43
C GLU A 113 13.75 -13.18 0.19
N ILE A 114 12.64 -13.38 0.91
CA ILE A 114 12.02 -12.26 1.65
C ILE A 114 12.88 -11.98 2.87
N THR A 115 13.59 -10.86 2.85
CA THR A 115 14.48 -10.43 3.92
C THR A 115 13.78 -9.50 4.90
N ASN A 116 12.93 -8.59 4.40
CA ASN A 116 12.31 -7.56 5.23
C ASN A 116 10.82 -7.40 4.89
N GLU A 117 10.03 -7.18 5.93
CA GLU A 117 8.63 -6.78 5.81
C GLU A 117 8.31 -5.64 6.77
N TYR A 118 7.73 -4.56 6.25
CA TYR A 118 7.33 -3.38 7.02
C TYR A 118 5.87 -3.05 6.78
N HIS A 119 5.19 -2.59 7.82
CA HIS A 119 3.79 -2.20 7.77
C HIS A 119 3.59 -0.81 8.37
N TYR A 120 3.09 0.12 7.56
CA TYR A 120 2.84 1.50 7.95
C TYR A 120 1.34 1.77 8.06
N ALA A 121 0.91 2.31 9.19
CA ALA A 121 -0.44 2.83 9.32
C ALA A 121 -0.58 4.11 8.49
N MET A 122 -1.57 4.14 7.59
CA MET A 122 -1.89 5.28 6.73
C MET A 122 -3.41 5.40 6.61
N PRO A 123 -3.98 6.60 6.46
CA PRO A 123 -5.42 6.77 6.57
C PRO A 123 -6.19 5.98 5.51
N TYR A 124 -7.39 5.54 5.87
CA TYR A 124 -8.26 4.79 5.00
C TYR A 124 -8.72 5.57 3.75
N ASN A 125 -8.82 4.88 2.65
CA ASN A 125 -9.49 5.33 1.42
C ASN A 125 -10.85 4.64 1.19
N MET A 126 -11.25 3.77 2.11
CA MET A 126 -12.53 3.07 2.18
C MET A 126 -12.80 2.70 3.64
N ILE A 127 -14.02 2.39 4.00
CA ILE A 127 -14.55 1.99 5.31
C ILE A 127 -15.00 3.22 6.11
N PHE A 128 -14.11 4.11 6.49
CA PHE A 128 -14.41 5.41 7.11
C PHE A 128 -13.28 6.40 6.87
N ARG A 129 -13.57 7.69 7.01
CA ARG A 129 -12.59 8.75 6.90
C ARG A 129 -11.96 9.05 8.27
N HIS A 130 -10.64 8.98 8.37
CA HIS A 130 -9.90 9.53 9.49
C HIS A 130 -9.97 11.07 9.49
N THR A 131 -9.70 11.71 10.63
CA THR A 131 -9.46 13.15 10.67
C THR A 131 -8.13 13.46 9.97
N ASP A 132 -7.99 14.68 9.46
CA ASP A 132 -6.75 15.11 8.84
C ASP A 132 -5.59 15.16 9.86
N ASN A 133 -5.88 15.47 11.14
CA ASN A 133 -4.90 15.41 12.23
C ASN A 133 -4.36 13.98 12.44
N MET A 134 -5.25 12.96 12.46
CA MET A 134 -4.84 11.56 12.57
C MET A 134 -4.07 11.10 11.32
N ALA A 135 -4.50 11.54 10.15
CA ALA A 135 -3.80 11.23 8.90
C ALA A 135 -2.38 11.83 8.89
N SER A 136 -2.24 13.07 9.38
CA SER A 136 -0.96 13.75 9.55
C SER A 136 -0.06 13.02 10.55
N LEU A 137 -0.59 12.57 11.70
CA LEU A 137 0.14 11.78 12.68
C LEU A 137 0.66 10.46 12.10
N MET A 138 -0.21 9.72 11.37
CA MET A 138 0.19 8.48 10.69
C MET A 138 1.31 8.73 9.68
N TYR A 139 1.19 9.80 8.90
CA TYR A 139 2.18 10.15 7.89
C TYR A 139 3.51 10.58 8.50
N ASP A 140 3.49 11.40 9.55
CA ASP A 140 4.70 11.85 10.26
C ASP A 140 5.43 10.66 10.89
N THR A 141 4.69 9.77 11.56
CA THR A 141 5.27 8.53 12.11
C THR A 141 5.93 7.68 11.01
N MET A 142 5.25 7.48 9.89
CA MET A 142 5.80 6.74 8.75
C MET A 142 7.07 7.42 8.20
N LYS A 143 7.06 8.73 8.03
CA LYS A 143 8.19 9.52 7.53
C LYS A 143 9.43 9.37 8.41
N ARG A 144 9.26 9.28 9.73
CA ARG A 144 10.34 9.09 10.71
C ARG A 144 10.83 7.64 10.78
N LEU A 145 9.94 6.65 10.58
CA LEU A 145 10.29 5.21 10.58
C LEU A 145 11.04 4.77 9.32
N ILE A 146 10.71 5.33 8.17
CA ILE A 146 11.25 4.85 6.89
C ILE A 146 12.78 4.92 6.82
N PRO A 147 13.47 5.96 7.29
CA PRO A 147 14.94 5.98 7.32
C PRO A 147 15.54 4.83 8.15
N CYS A 148 14.90 4.45 9.26
CA CYS A 148 15.32 3.31 10.09
C CYS A 148 15.24 2.00 9.28
N HIS A 149 14.11 1.76 8.64
CA HIS A 149 13.85 0.55 7.88
C HIS A 149 14.68 0.44 6.59
N ALA A 150 14.91 1.57 5.92
CA ALA A 150 15.78 1.61 4.75
C ALA A 150 17.25 1.34 5.12
N ASP A 151 17.68 1.76 6.32
CA ASP A 151 18.99 1.47 6.86
C ASP A 151 19.18 -0.04 7.14
N GLU A 152 18.19 -0.70 7.74
CA GLU A 152 18.20 -2.16 7.94
C GLU A 152 18.35 -2.91 6.60
N VAL A 153 17.58 -2.50 5.57
CA VAL A 153 17.67 -3.09 4.22
C VAL A 153 19.04 -2.85 3.60
N ALA A 154 19.59 -1.64 3.71
CA ALA A 154 20.90 -1.29 3.15
C ALA A 154 22.04 -2.09 3.78
N ARG A 155 21.96 -2.36 5.10
CA ARG A 155 22.90 -3.19 5.86
C ARG A 155 22.71 -4.69 5.63
N GLY A 156 21.63 -5.11 4.95
CA GLY A 156 21.29 -6.51 4.74
C GLY A 156 20.75 -7.20 6.00
N GLU A 157 20.28 -6.45 6.97
CA GLU A 157 19.65 -6.98 8.18
C GLU A 157 18.27 -7.56 7.84
N LYS A 158 17.94 -8.70 8.45
CA LYS A 158 16.65 -9.36 8.20
C LYS A 158 15.62 -8.98 9.25
N ARG A 159 14.45 -8.56 8.80
CA ARG A 159 13.31 -8.24 9.66
C ARG A 159 12.01 -8.71 9.04
N LEU A 160 11.42 -9.74 9.61
CA LEU A 160 10.13 -10.28 9.18
C LEU A 160 9.06 -9.98 10.24
N LEU A 161 7.85 -9.72 9.78
CA LEU A 161 6.70 -9.56 10.68
C LEU A 161 6.32 -10.89 11.33
N GLU A 162 5.80 -10.81 12.56
CA GLU A 162 5.34 -11.98 13.29
C GLU A 162 4.33 -12.80 12.48
N LYS A 163 4.53 -14.12 12.47
CA LYS A 163 3.58 -15.03 11.83
C LYS A 163 2.25 -15.06 12.60
N VAL A 164 1.16 -15.17 11.85
CA VAL A 164 -0.17 -15.42 12.39
C VAL A 164 -0.48 -16.89 12.23
N PHE A 165 -0.98 -17.53 13.28
CA PHE A 165 -1.39 -18.93 13.23
C PHE A 165 -2.42 -19.14 12.10
N LEU A 166 -2.25 -20.18 11.32
CA LEU A 166 -3.05 -20.45 10.08
C LEU A 166 -3.14 -19.28 9.11
N GLY A 167 -2.19 -18.32 9.14
CA GLY A 167 -2.23 -17.09 8.33
C GLY A 167 -2.37 -17.34 6.83
N SER A 168 -1.74 -18.37 6.29
CA SER A 168 -1.89 -18.74 4.87
C SER A 168 -3.31 -19.20 4.53
N LEU A 169 -3.96 -19.95 5.42
CA LEU A 169 -5.34 -20.40 5.24
C LEU A 169 -6.31 -19.20 5.33
N LEU A 170 -6.16 -18.37 6.35
CA LEU A 170 -6.96 -17.15 6.50
C LEU A 170 -6.81 -16.23 5.29
N SER A 171 -5.58 -15.99 4.82
CA SER A 171 -5.31 -15.23 3.59
C SER A 171 -6.02 -15.87 2.38
N ALA A 172 -6.11 -17.21 2.30
CA ALA A 172 -6.82 -17.89 1.23
C ALA A 172 -8.33 -17.63 1.28
N ILE A 173 -8.93 -17.69 2.46
CA ILE A 173 -10.35 -17.41 2.67
C ILE A 173 -10.69 -15.97 2.29
N PHE A 174 -9.93 -15.01 2.77
CA PHE A 174 -10.17 -13.60 2.48
C PHE A 174 -9.99 -13.22 1.00
N ARG A 175 -9.31 -14.04 0.19
CA ARG A 175 -9.23 -13.81 -1.28
C ARG A 175 -10.56 -13.91 -2.01
N ILE A 176 -11.62 -14.37 -1.38
CA ILE A 176 -12.99 -14.31 -1.94
C ILE A 176 -13.38 -12.87 -2.31
N GLU A 177 -12.81 -11.86 -1.63
CA GLU A 177 -13.03 -10.47 -1.95
C GLU A 177 -12.64 -10.11 -3.39
N PHE A 178 -11.65 -10.79 -3.99
CA PHE A 178 -11.28 -10.54 -5.38
C PHE A 178 -12.43 -10.86 -6.36
N ILE A 179 -13.30 -11.79 -6.00
CA ILE A 179 -14.51 -12.10 -6.76
C ILE A 179 -15.58 -11.07 -6.44
N ALA A 180 -15.76 -10.73 -5.16
CA ALA A 180 -16.73 -9.73 -4.72
C ALA A 180 -16.49 -8.37 -5.37
N TYR A 181 -15.24 -7.90 -5.49
CA TYR A 181 -14.93 -6.65 -6.17
C TYR A 181 -15.27 -6.66 -7.66
N LYS A 182 -15.08 -7.79 -8.37
CA LYS A 182 -15.51 -7.91 -9.77
C LYS A 182 -17.01 -7.81 -9.93
N ILE A 183 -17.77 -8.43 -9.02
CA ILE A 183 -19.22 -8.39 -9.03
C ILE A 183 -19.69 -6.99 -8.70
N ASN A 184 -19.13 -6.37 -7.66
CA ASN A 184 -19.50 -5.03 -7.22
C ASN A 184 -19.25 -3.96 -8.30
N GLY A 185 -18.23 -4.11 -9.12
CA GLY A 185 -17.95 -3.18 -10.21
C GLY A 185 -19.10 -3.00 -11.20
N ARG A 186 -20.00 -3.98 -11.31
CA ARG A 186 -21.19 -3.89 -12.18
C ARG A 186 -22.27 -2.98 -11.62
N PHE A 187 -22.23 -2.68 -10.33
CA PHE A 187 -23.19 -1.82 -9.64
C PHE A 187 -22.69 -0.37 -9.52
N PHE A 188 -21.53 -0.07 -10.10
CA PHE A 188 -21.03 1.29 -10.11
C PHE A 188 -21.93 2.20 -10.92
N LYS A 189 -22.09 3.43 -10.45
CA LYS A 189 -22.88 4.48 -11.10
C LYS A 189 -22.15 5.81 -10.98
N VAL A 190 -22.42 6.69 -11.93
CA VAL A 190 -21.96 8.07 -11.85
C VAL A 190 -23.19 8.98 -11.85
N ASP A 191 -23.28 9.83 -10.83
CA ASP A 191 -24.31 10.85 -10.70
C ASP A 191 -24.06 11.92 -11.79
N LYS A 192 -24.96 11.99 -12.77
CA LYS A 192 -24.82 12.85 -13.93
C LYS A 192 -24.94 14.36 -13.57
N GLU A 193 -25.71 14.69 -12.54
CA GLU A 193 -25.90 16.07 -12.11
C GLU A 193 -24.63 16.63 -11.45
N LYS A 194 -23.87 15.78 -10.73
CA LYS A 194 -22.61 16.13 -10.11
C LYS A 194 -21.40 15.98 -11.03
N CYS A 195 -21.52 15.13 -12.05
CA CYS A 195 -20.39 14.79 -12.91
C CYS A 195 -20.05 15.92 -13.88
N ILE A 196 -18.83 16.43 -13.78
CA ILE A 196 -18.28 17.45 -14.68
C ILE A 196 -17.52 16.87 -15.87
N SER A 197 -17.66 15.60 -16.16
CA SER A 197 -17.04 14.88 -17.30
C SER A 197 -15.50 15.05 -17.40
N CYS A 198 -14.80 15.24 -16.28
CA CYS A 198 -13.35 15.46 -16.25
C CYS A 198 -12.51 14.21 -16.55
N ASN A 199 -13.10 13.06 -16.73
CA ASN A 199 -12.47 11.76 -17.01
C ASN A 199 -11.39 11.29 -16.00
N LYS A 200 -11.27 11.94 -14.84
CA LYS A 200 -10.26 11.56 -13.83
C LYS A 200 -10.41 10.12 -13.37
N CYS A 201 -11.66 9.64 -13.18
CA CYS A 201 -11.95 8.26 -12.79
C CYS A 201 -11.54 7.24 -13.86
N VAL A 202 -11.63 7.58 -15.14
CA VAL A 202 -11.19 6.75 -16.28
C VAL A 202 -9.66 6.64 -16.26
N ASN A 203 -8.97 7.79 -16.21
CA ASN A 203 -7.52 7.88 -16.34
C ASN A 203 -6.76 7.27 -15.16
N ILE A 204 -7.33 7.36 -13.94
CA ILE A 204 -6.68 6.86 -12.73
C ILE A 204 -6.88 5.36 -12.52
N CYS A 205 -7.78 4.71 -13.27
CA CYS A 205 -8.09 3.30 -13.06
C CYS A 205 -6.89 2.40 -13.38
N PRO A 206 -6.30 1.68 -12.40
CA PRO A 206 -5.10 0.88 -12.63
C PRO A 206 -5.33 -0.34 -13.51
N ARG A 207 -6.59 -0.66 -13.82
CA ARG A 207 -6.99 -1.74 -14.70
C ARG A 207 -7.58 -1.26 -16.02
N HIS A 208 -7.64 0.06 -16.24
CA HIS A 208 -8.35 0.63 -17.39
C HIS A 208 -9.76 0.04 -17.54
N ASN A 209 -10.46 -0.08 -16.38
CA ASN A 209 -11.73 -0.79 -16.25
C ASN A 209 -12.96 0.13 -16.34
N ILE A 210 -12.74 1.41 -16.64
CA ILE A 210 -13.78 2.44 -16.75
C ILE A 210 -13.60 3.13 -18.09
N GLU A 211 -14.66 3.18 -18.87
CA GLU A 211 -14.70 3.93 -20.14
C GLU A 211 -15.79 5.00 -20.07
N PHE A 212 -15.55 6.12 -20.76
CA PHE A 212 -16.53 7.18 -20.95
C PHE A 212 -16.60 7.51 -22.44
N LYS A 213 -17.72 7.16 -23.06
CA LYS A 213 -17.97 7.38 -24.50
C LYS A 213 -19.39 7.90 -24.67
N GLU A 214 -19.57 8.91 -25.53
CA GLU A 214 -20.88 9.48 -25.86
C GLU A 214 -21.74 9.85 -24.65
N GLY A 215 -21.11 10.45 -23.61
CA GLY A 215 -21.80 10.84 -22.38
C GLY A 215 -22.21 9.68 -21.47
N LYS A 216 -21.75 8.45 -21.74
CA LYS A 216 -22.06 7.25 -20.95
C LYS A 216 -20.83 6.62 -20.36
N PHE A 217 -20.93 6.19 -19.08
CA PHE A 217 -19.91 5.38 -18.43
C PHE A 217 -20.19 3.90 -18.61
N SER A 218 -19.16 3.12 -18.89
CA SER A 218 -19.18 1.66 -18.85
C SER A 218 -18.11 1.14 -17.91
N PHE A 219 -18.41 0.00 -17.27
CA PHE A 219 -17.56 -0.62 -16.25
C PHE A 219 -17.26 -2.06 -16.63
N GLY A 220 -15.98 -2.38 -16.79
CA GLY A 220 -15.53 -3.73 -17.10
C GLY A 220 -15.57 -4.68 -15.89
N LYS A 221 -15.06 -5.90 -16.11
CA LYS A 221 -15.09 -7.00 -15.12
C LYS A 221 -13.78 -7.14 -14.30
N ASN A 222 -12.87 -6.15 -14.36
CA ASN A 222 -11.54 -6.25 -13.75
C ASN A 222 -11.35 -5.30 -12.55
N CYS A 223 -12.44 -4.91 -11.87
CA CYS A 223 -12.34 -4.06 -10.69
C CYS A 223 -11.51 -4.71 -9.58
N LEU A 224 -10.64 -3.91 -8.95
CA LEU A 224 -9.78 -4.32 -7.83
C LEU A 224 -10.35 -3.93 -6.46
N GLY A 225 -11.47 -3.19 -6.40
CA GLY A 225 -11.98 -2.61 -5.16
C GLY A 225 -11.10 -1.51 -4.56
N CYS A 226 -10.19 -0.94 -5.35
CA CYS A 226 -9.16 0.00 -4.86
C CYS A 226 -9.66 1.43 -4.64
N THR A 227 -10.90 1.74 -4.98
CA THR A 227 -11.60 3.03 -4.82
C THR A 227 -10.92 4.27 -5.42
N ALA A 228 -9.85 4.13 -6.22
CA ALA A 228 -9.17 5.27 -6.84
C ALA A 228 -10.13 6.23 -7.58
N CYS A 229 -11.11 5.68 -8.31
CA CYS A 229 -12.10 6.42 -9.08
C CYS A 229 -13.00 7.30 -8.18
N SER A 230 -13.55 6.76 -7.09
CA SER A 230 -14.42 7.49 -6.18
C SER A 230 -13.63 8.44 -5.28
N PHE A 231 -12.50 7.99 -4.72
CA PHE A 231 -11.65 8.79 -3.85
C PHE A 231 -11.13 10.06 -4.53
N SER A 232 -10.81 9.97 -5.82
CA SER A 232 -10.25 11.08 -6.58
C SER A 232 -11.30 11.94 -7.30
N CYS A 233 -12.58 11.62 -7.18
CA CYS A 233 -13.64 12.38 -7.83
C CYS A 233 -13.83 13.76 -7.17
N PRO A 234 -13.56 14.87 -7.87
CA PRO A 234 -13.59 16.20 -7.26
C PRO A 234 -15.00 16.67 -6.91
N LYS A 235 -16.01 16.06 -7.50
CA LYS A 235 -17.43 16.39 -7.28
C LYS A 235 -18.19 15.29 -6.53
N ASP A 236 -17.47 14.28 -6.04
CA ASP A 236 -18.07 13.11 -5.35
C ASP A 236 -19.23 12.44 -6.12
N ALA A 237 -19.14 12.50 -7.45
CA ALA A 237 -20.17 11.96 -8.34
C ALA A 237 -20.14 10.44 -8.49
N PHE A 238 -19.06 9.76 -8.03
CA PHE A 238 -18.86 8.34 -8.25
C PHE A 238 -19.48 7.49 -7.13
N ASN A 239 -20.42 6.61 -7.49
CA ASN A 239 -21.02 5.61 -6.60
C ASN A 239 -20.32 4.26 -6.77
N ILE A 240 -19.88 3.65 -5.67
CA ILE A 240 -19.13 2.40 -5.65
C ILE A 240 -20.00 1.15 -5.42
N GLY A 241 -21.25 1.19 -5.82
CA GLY A 241 -22.16 0.07 -5.77
C GLY A 241 -22.52 -0.37 -4.35
N MET A 242 -22.47 -1.68 -4.07
CA MET A 242 -22.81 -2.23 -2.76
C MET A 242 -21.92 -1.73 -1.62
N LEU A 243 -20.74 -1.22 -1.92
CA LEU A 243 -19.80 -0.66 -0.93
C LEU A 243 -20.00 0.84 -0.69
N GLN A 244 -21.07 1.45 -1.18
CA GLN A 244 -21.32 2.88 -1.09
C GLN A 244 -21.26 3.43 0.33
N GLY A 245 -21.74 2.67 1.33
CA GLY A 245 -21.69 3.05 2.74
C GLY A 245 -20.27 3.14 3.34
N TRP A 246 -19.28 2.57 2.65
CA TRP A 246 -17.87 2.60 3.05
C TRP A 246 -17.04 3.55 2.20
N LYS A 247 -17.67 4.36 1.35
CA LYS A 247 -16.96 5.29 0.49
C LYS A 247 -16.27 6.38 1.30
N VAL A 248 -14.99 6.60 0.99
CA VAL A 248 -14.24 7.79 1.38
C VAL A 248 -13.91 8.57 0.13
N ASN A 249 -14.17 9.88 0.12
CA ASN A 249 -13.87 10.77 -0.97
C ASN A 249 -12.91 11.86 -0.52
N GLY A 250 -12.04 12.28 -1.43
CA GLY A 250 -11.12 13.40 -1.28
C GLY A 250 -9.83 13.07 -0.53
N ALA A 251 -8.78 13.77 -0.92
CA ALA A 251 -7.47 13.66 -0.31
C ALA A 251 -7.47 14.09 1.16
N TYR A 252 -6.54 13.56 1.94
CA TYR A 252 -6.25 14.01 3.30
C TYR A 252 -5.29 15.18 3.29
N ASN A 253 -5.44 16.09 4.25
CA ASN A 253 -4.46 17.13 4.53
C ASN A 253 -3.39 16.58 5.49
N PHE A 254 -2.24 16.20 4.96
CA PHE A 254 -1.11 15.69 5.75
C PHE A 254 -0.25 16.81 6.40
N SER A 255 -0.64 18.08 6.24
CA SER A 255 -0.02 19.24 6.89
C SER A 255 -0.82 19.73 8.09
N ALA A 256 -1.91 19.03 8.46
CA ALA A 256 -2.63 19.32 9.69
C ALA A 256 -1.76 19.00 10.93
N SER A 257 -2.07 19.60 12.08
CA SER A 257 -1.37 19.28 13.32
C SER A 257 -1.50 17.78 13.66
N PRO A 258 -0.39 17.04 13.85
CA PRO A 258 -0.44 15.62 14.15
C PRO A 258 -1.12 15.36 15.50
N GLU A 259 -2.28 14.70 15.51
CA GLU A 259 -3.03 14.41 16.72
C GLU A 259 -3.83 13.11 16.60
N ARG A 260 -3.97 12.39 17.70
CA ARG A 260 -4.79 11.19 17.79
C ARG A 260 -6.28 11.54 17.64
N GLN A 261 -6.93 10.85 16.72
CA GLN A 261 -8.38 10.93 16.56
C GLN A 261 -9.07 10.30 17.76
N LYS A 262 -10.02 11.03 18.37
CA LYS A 262 -10.91 10.51 19.41
C LYS A 262 -12.26 10.16 18.78
N GLY A 263 -12.84 9.03 19.12
CA GLY A 263 -14.17 8.68 18.66
C GLY A 263 -14.46 7.20 18.46
N LYS A 264 -15.62 6.92 17.84
CA LYS A 264 -16.15 5.57 17.68
C LYS A 264 -15.21 4.63 16.92
N HIS A 265 -14.55 5.10 15.87
CA HIS A 265 -13.68 4.30 15.03
C HIS A 265 -12.33 3.97 15.69
N GLU A 266 -11.83 4.85 16.55
CA GLU A 266 -10.62 4.59 17.32
C GLU A 266 -10.82 3.44 18.33
N ARG A 267 -12.02 3.32 18.91
CA ARG A 267 -12.30 2.33 19.97
C ARG A 267 -12.01 0.90 19.54
N TYR A 268 -12.28 0.53 18.29
CA TYR A 268 -12.07 -0.84 17.79
C TYR A 268 -10.60 -1.21 17.71
N CYS A 269 -9.72 -0.26 17.42
CA CYS A 269 -8.30 -0.48 17.18
C CYS A 269 -7.39 0.28 18.15
N LYS A 270 -7.95 0.88 19.23
CA LYS A 270 -7.20 1.73 20.15
C LYS A 270 -5.89 1.09 20.63
N LYS A 271 -5.95 -0.13 21.15
CA LYS A 271 -4.75 -0.85 21.62
C LYS A 271 -3.73 -1.10 20.52
N ALA A 272 -4.17 -1.34 19.28
CA ALA A 272 -3.29 -1.55 18.14
C ALA A 272 -2.56 -0.26 17.75
N TYR A 273 -3.27 0.87 17.72
CA TYR A 273 -2.67 2.17 17.47
C TYR A 273 -1.72 2.59 18.61
N ASP A 274 -2.12 2.41 19.87
CA ASP A 274 -1.27 2.73 21.03
C ASP A 274 0.06 1.96 20.94
N LYS A 275 -0.01 0.65 20.68
CA LYS A 275 1.17 -0.19 20.50
C LYS A 275 2.00 0.24 19.28
N TYR A 276 1.36 0.55 18.16
CA TYR A 276 2.05 0.96 16.93
C TYR A 276 2.85 2.25 17.14
N PHE A 277 2.22 3.30 17.66
CA PHE A 277 2.91 4.57 17.86
C PHE A 277 3.99 4.49 18.94
N ALA A 278 3.72 3.76 20.05
CA ALA A 278 4.74 3.56 21.09
C ALA A 278 5.96 2.76 20.59
N ASN A 279 5.74 1.74 19.78
CA ASN A 279 6.84 0.98 19.17
C ASN A 279 7.62 1.82 18.17
N ALA A 280 6.90 2.62 17.36
CA ALA A 280 7.53 3.51 16.39
C ALA A 280 8.45 4.54 17.06
N GLU A 281 8.00 5.18 18.16
CA GLU A 281 8.83 6.13 18.89
C GLU A 281 10.08 5.47 19.48
N LYS A 282 9.96 4.27 20.07
CA LYS A 282 11.12 3.53 20.59
C LYS A 282 12.13 3.21 19.50
N GLU A 283 11.65 2.79 18.33
CA GLU A 283 12.49 2.43 17.20
C GLU A 283 13.22 3.64 16.63
N ILE A 284 12.51 4.75 16.47
CA ILE A 284 13.06 6.01 15.99
C ILE A 284 14.11 6.54 16.98
N SER A 285 13.82 6.56 18.28
CA SER A 285 14.77 7.01 19.31
C SER A 285 16.06 6.20 19.29
N LYS A 286 15.95 4.87 19.25
CA LYS A 286 17.09 3.98 19.14
C LYS A 286 17.95 4.25 17.90
N PHE A 287 17.32 4.44 16.76
CA PHE A 287 18.01 4.72 15.50
C PHE A 287 18.76 6.05 15.53
N LEU A 288 18.20 7.07 16.15
CA LEU A 288 18.84 8.39 16.31
C LEU A 288 20.04 8.29 17.26
N GLU A 289 19.90 7.64 18.41
CA GLU A 289 21.00 7.41 19.38
C GLU A 289 22.18 6.68 18.72
N GLU A 290 21.93 5.64 17.92
CA GLU A 290 22.97 4.91 17.19
C GLU A 290 23.71 5.77 16.15
N ARG A 291 23.07 6.79 15.60
CA ARG A 291 23.67 7.74 14.64
C ARG A 291 24.47 8.82 15.35
N ASP A 292 23.99 9.36 16.45
CA ASP A 292 24.69 10.36 17.24
C ASP A 292 26.02 9.81 17.80
N ILE A 293 26.03 8.53 18.24
CA ILE A 293 27.25 7.83 18.68
C ILE A 293 28.27 7.68 17.53
N LYS A 294 27.83 7.53 16.29
CA LYS A 294 28.74 7.39 15.13
C LYS A 294 29.23 8.72 14.57
N ALA A 295 28.61 9.84 14.97
CA ALA A 295 29.00 11.18 14.56
C ALA A 295 30.04 11.83 15.52
N VAL A 296 30.33 11.20 16.65
CA VAL A 296 31.38 11.52 17.62
C VAL A 296 32.59 10.59 17.38
#